data_6377f6bee436be27d1c4e0857c515536
#
_entry.id   6377f6bee436be27d1c4e0857c515536
#
_cell.length_a   1.000
_cell.length_b   1.000
_cell.length_c   1.000
_cell.angle_alpha   90.00
_cell.angle_beta   90.00
_cell.angle_gamma   90.00
#
_symmetry.space_group_name_H-M   'P 1'
#
loop_
_entity.id
_entity.type
_entity.pdbx_description
1 polymer ?
#
loop_
_entity_poly.entity_id
_entity_poly.type
_entity_poly.pdbx_seq_one_letter_code
_entity_poly.pdbx_strand_id
1 'polypeptide(L)'
;PNAVDWQDSRPPDIPWPHTVVYESHVKGFTQLNPAIPPELRGTFEGMGHKASVEYIKSLGITSVELLPVHWFPDDQHLLDRGLKNFWGYNSLGFFAPASRYYGPAGIQGFRDMVRAYHDAGIEVILDVVYNHTAEGNELGPTLSFKGIDNFCYYRTMPDQHRYYINDTGTGNTVNTSHPRVLQMVMDSLRYWAESMQIDGFRFDLGTILGREPEGFDPRGGFFDAVTQDPVLSKLKLIGEPWDIGPGGYQVGGFPPGWGEWNDKYRDTVREYWKGDNVSNDFAARLLGSGDLYDQRGRRPWASVNFITAHDGFTPVSN
;
A
#
# COMPACT_ATOMS: atom_id res chain seq x y z
N PRO A 1 20.74 1.69 -18.30
CA PRO A 1 19.39 2.20 -18.19
C PRO A 1 19.42 3.68 -18.50
N ASN A 2 18.67 4.10 -19.52
CA ASN A 2 18.60 5.53 -19.84
C ASN A 2 17.92 6.23 -18.67
N ALA A 3 18.52 7.32 -18.19
CA ALA A 3 17.87 8.20 -17.21
C ALA A 3 16.49 8.58 -17.76
N VAL A 4 15.46 8.43 -16.91
CA VAL A 4 14.11 8.84 -17.30
C VAL A 4 14.10 10.36 -17.38
N ASP A 5 13.71 10.88 -18.51
CA ASP A 5 13.49 12.32 -18.66
C ASP A 5 12.09 12.66 -18.10
N TRP A 6 12.08 13.18 -16.88
CA TRP A 6 10.86 13.67 -16.23
C TRP A 6 10.49 15.09 -16.68
N GLN A 7 11.29 15.69 -17.59
CA GLN A 7 11.16 17.10 -17.99
C GLN A 7 11.17 18.02 -16.76
N ASP A 8 10.21 18.92 -16.65
CA ASP A 8 10.08 19.84 -15.51
C ASP A 8 9.12 19.35 -14.41
N SER A 9 8.60 18.10 -14.53
CA SER A 9 7.68 17.54 -13.54
C SER A 9 8.37 17.34 -12.19
N ARG A 10 7.70 17.77 -11.13
CA ARG A 10 8.19 17.68 -9.75
C ARG A 10 7.08 17.19 -8.83
N PRO A 11 7.43 16.36 -7.82
CA PRO A 11 6.51 15.99 -6.76
C PRO A 11 5.89 17.23 -6.09
N PRO A 12 4.57 17.22 -5.82
CA PRO A 12 3.87 18.36 -5.21
C PRO A 12 4.27 18.69 -3.78
N ASP A 13 4.76 17.69 -3.02
CA ASP A 13 5.20 17.80 -1.61
C ASP A 13 4.12 18.44 -0.70
N ILE A 14 2.93 17.85 -0.69
CA ILE A 14 1.79 18.31 0.11
C ILE A 14 2.03 18.04 1.61
N PRO A 15 1.95 19.03 2.50
CA PRO A 15 2.07 18.79 3.94
C PRO A 15 0.99 17.85 4.48
N TRP A 16 1.34 16.95 5.41
CA TRP A 16 0.42 16.00 6.03
C TRP A 16 -0.92 16.60 6.49
N PRO A 17 -0.97 17.77 7.15
CA PRO A 17 -2.25 18.36 7.57
C PRO A 17 -3.18 18.77 6.42
N HIS A 18 -2.68 18.85 5.20
CA HIS A 18 -3.43 19.20 3.99
C HIS A 18 -3.66 17.99 3.07
N THR A 19 -3.26 16.80 3.51
CA THR A 19 -3.36 15.58 2.71
C THR A 19 -4.77 15.00 2.78
N VAL A 20 -5.39 14.83 1.61
CA VAL A 20 -6.65 14.11 1.42
C VAL A 20 -6.41 13.01 0.39
N VAL A 21 -6.49 11.76 0.86
CA VAL A 21 -6.18 10.58 0.04
C VAL A 21 -7.43 10.02 -0.62
N TYR A 22 -7.33 9.68 -1.90
CA TYR A 22 -8.33 8.93 -2.64
C TYR A 22 -7.77 7.57 -3.06
N GLU A 23 -8.24 6.50 -2.42
CA GLU A 23 -7.89 5.14 -2.78
C GLU A 23 -8.57 4.74 -4.10
N SER A 24 -7.82 4.19 -5.05
CA SER A 24 -8.32 3.85 -6.37
C SER A 24 -7.64 2.63 -6.98
N HIS A 25 -8.42 1.85 -7.73
CA HIS A 25 -7.92 0.74 -8.53
C HIS A 25 -7.75 1.17 -9.99
N VAL A 26 -6.55 1.01 -10.56
CA VAL A 26 -6.24 1.46 -11.94
C VAL A 26 -7.29 1.02 -12.95
N LYS A 27 -7.62 -0.27 -12.97
CA LYS A 27 -8.62 -0.80 -13.90
C LYS A 27 -10.04 -0.40 -13.49
N GLY A 28 -10.39 -0.54 -12.21
CA GLY A 28 -11.75 -0.30 -11.72
C GLY A 28 -12.22 1.13 -11.95
N PHE A 29 -11.32 2.10 -11.79
CA PHE A 29 -11.65 3.52 -11.90
C PHE A 29 -12.03 3.95 -13.32
N THR A 30 -11.38 3.39 -14.34
CA THR A 30 -11.53 3.87 -15.71
C THR A 30 -12.26 2.92 -16.65
N GLN A 31 -12.40 1.63 -16.31
CA GLN A 31 -12.91 0.59 -17.20
C GLN A 31 -14.28 0.87 -17.80
N LEU A 32 -15.17 1.46 -17.02
CA LEU A 32 -16.53 1.78 -17.44
C LEU A 32 -16.75 3.28 -17.67
N ASN A 33 -15.70 4.10 -17.58
CA ASN A 33 -15.82 5.54 -17.73
C ASN A 33 -15.93 5.93 -19.21
N PRO A 34 -17.10 6.46 -19.67
CA PRO A 34 -17.30 6.82 -21.07
C PRO A 34 -16.45 8.01 -21.53
N ALA A 35 -15.94 8.84 -20.59
CA ALA A 35 -15.08 9.98 -20.90
C ALA A 35 -13.63 9.55 -21.23
N ILE A 36 -13.28 8.28 -21.03
CA ILE A 36 -11.97 7.73 -21.36
C ILE A 36 -12.06 7.00 -22.71
N PRO A 37 -11.12 7.22 -23.64
CA PRO A 37 -11.04 6.45 -24.87
C PRO A 37 -11.01 4.94 -24.60
N PRO A 38 -11.75 4.12 -25.34
CA PRO A 38 -11.89 2.69 -25.08
C PRO A 38 -10.56 1.94 -24.94
N GLU A 39 -9.56 2.29 -25.75
CA GLU A 39 -8.22 1.70 -25.76
C GLU A 39 -7.38 2.03 -24.53
N LEU A 40 -7.74 3.09 -23.78
CA LEU A 40 -7.05 3.52 -22.56
C LEU A 40 -7.76 3.05 -21.28
N ARG A 41 -8.99 2.55 -21.39
CA ARG A 41 -9.76 2.12 -20.22
C ARG A 41 -9.08 0.96 -19.49
N GLY A 42 -9.02 1.04 -18.19
CA GLY A 42 -8.40 0.02 -17.33
C GLY A 42 -6.88 0.03 -17.34
N THR A 43 -6.25 1.07 -17.90
CA THR A 43 -4.79 1.19 -18.00
C THR A 43 -4.25 2.36 -17.20
N PHE A 44 -2.92 2.42 -17.04
CA PHE A 44 -2.24 3.59 -16.43
C PHE A 44 -2.52 4.87 -17.21
N GLU A 45 -2.52 4.81 -18.55
CA GLU A 45 -2.84 5.98 -19.38
C GLU A 45 -4.28 6.44 -19.19
N GLY A 46 -5.21 5.51 -19.00
CA GLY A 46 -6.60 5.86 -18.65
C GLY A 46 -6.69 6.50 -17.26
N MET A 47 -5.92 6.02 -16.28
CA MET A 47 -5.85 6.61 -14.95
C MET A 47 -5.24 8.01 -14.97
N GLY A 48 -4.19 8.25 -15.80
CA GLY A 48 -3.57 9.56 -16.05
C GLY A 48 -4.31 10.44 -17.06
N HIS A 49 -5.40 9.96 -17.66
CA HIS A 49 -6.15 10.74 -18.64
C HIS A 49 -6.74 12.00 -18.00
N LYS A 50 -6.81 13.11 -18.78
CA LYS A 50 -7.30 14.41 -18.31
C LYS A 50 -8.63 14.32 -17.55
N ALA A 51 -9.59 13.56 -18.06
CA ALA A 51 -10.89 13.40 -17.40
C ALA A 51 -10.80 12.71 -16.03
N SER A 52 -9.87 11.77 -15.84
CA SER A 52 -9.61 11.10 -14.55
C SER A 52 -8.98 12.07 -13.56
N VAL A 53 -7.94 12.76 -13.97
CA VAL A 53 -7.19 13.71 -13.13
C VAL A 53 -8.07 14.89 -12.72
N GLU A 54 -8.82 15.49 -13.65
CA GLU A 54 -9.75 16.60 -13.36
C GLU A 54 -10.87 16.18 -12.41
N TYR A 55 -11.41 14.97 -12.56
CA TYR A 55 -12.41 14.45 -11.63
C TYR A 55 -11.85 14.34 -10.20
N ILE A 56 -10.71 13.70 -10.03
CA ILE A 56 -10.06 13.55 -8.70
C ILE A 56 -9.75 14.93 -8.10
N LYS A 57 -9.21 15.85 -8.90
CA LYS A 57 -8.95 17.23 -8.48
C LYS A 57 -10.21 17.98 -8.06
N SER A 58 -11.32 17.77 -8.76
CA SER A 58 -12.60 18.41 -8.45
C SER A 58 -13.19 18.00 -7.10
N LEU A 59 -12.78 16.86 -6.57
CA LEU A 59 -13.16 16.37 -5.23
C LEU A 59 -12.30 16.99 -4.11
N GLY A 60 -11.32 17.83 -4.45
CA GLY A 60 -10.38 18.40 -3.45
C GLY A 60 -9.32 17.41 -2.98
N ILE A 61 -9.10 16.32 -3.71
CA ILE A 61 -8.09 15.31 -3.40
C ILE A 61 -6.70 15.88 -3.67
N THR A 62 -5.77 15.60 -2.76
CA THR A 62 -4.36 16.01 -2.86
C THR A 62 -3.40 14.85 -3.10
N SER A 63 -3.85 13.63 -2.87
CA SER A 63 -3.03 12.43 -3.08
C SER A 63 -3.92 11.28 -3.57
N VAL A 64 -3.54 10.63 -4.67
CA VAL A 64 -4.19 9.40 -5.13
C VAL A 64 -3.38 8.20 -4.65
N GLU A 65 -4.04 7.26 -3.99
CA GLU A 65 -3.45 5.99 -3.56
C GLU A 65 -3.92 4.90 -4.52
N LEU A 66 -2.98 4.26 -5.20
CA LEU A 66 -3.27 3.18 -6.13
C LEU A 66 -3.17 1.83 -5.44
N LEU A 67 -4.24 1.01 -5.52
CA LEU A 67 -4.17 -0.41 -5.16
C LEU A 67 -3.00 -1.07 -5.88
N PRO A 68 -2.50 -2.24 -5.42
CA PRO A 68 -1.22 -2.78 -5.84
C PRO A 68 -0.98 -2.76 -7.34
N VAL A 69 0.10 -2.10 -7.74
CA VAL A 69 0.55 -1.97 -9.13
C VAL A 69 1.85 -2.70 -9.41
N HIS A 70 2.50 -3.30 -8.40
CA HIS A 70 3.62 -4.21 -8.63
C HIS A 70 3.16 -5.40 -9.46
N TRP A 71 4.04 -5.99 -10.26
CA TRP A 71 3.68 -7.15 -11.05
C TRP A 71 3.27 -8.33 -10.17
N PHE A 72 2.13 -8.95 -10.50
CA PHE A 72 1.57 -10.11 -9.81
C PHE A 72 0.96 -11.11 -10.79
N PRO A 73 1.08 -12.43 -10.53
CA PRO A 73 0.37 -13.45 -11.27
C PRO A 73 -1.09 -13.56 -10.80
N ASP A 74 -1.90 -14.25 -11.60
CA ASP A 74 -3.22 -14.69 -11.16
C ASP A 74 -3.10 -15.99 -10.36
N ASP A 75 -3.94 -16.13 -9.33
CA ASP A 75 -3.99 -17.33 -8.49
C ASP A 75 -4.61 -18.50 -9.25
N GLN A 76 -4.05 -19.69 -9.11
CA GLN A 76 -4.51 -20.88 -9.85
C GLN A 76 -6.00 -21.16 -9.58
N HIS A 77 -6.46 -21.06 -8.34
CA HIS A 77 -7.86 -21.28 -7.98
C HIS A 77 -8.84 -20.30 -8.62
N LEU A 78 -8.38 -19.09 -8.98
CA LEU A 78 -9.15 -18.11 -9.76
C LEU A 78 -9.18 -18.51 -11.25
N LEU A 79 -8.01 -18.88 -11.79
CA LEU A 79 -7.88 -19.32 -13.19
C LEU A 79 -8.75 -20.54 -13.46
N ASP A 80 -8.81 -21.51 -12.57
CA ASP A 80 -9.64 -22.71 -12.65
C ASP A 80 -11.15 -22.38 -12.75
N ARG A 81 -11.53 -21.18 -12.30
CA ARG A 81 -12.89 -20.64 -12.37
C ARG A 81 -13.10 -19.62 -13.49
N GLY A 82 -12.09 -19.42 -14.36
CA GLY A 82 -12.11 -18.40 -15.41
C GLY A 82 -12.05 -16.96 -14.88
N LEU A 83 -11.59 -16.78 -13.64
CA LEU A 83 -11.43 -15.48 -12.98
C LEU A 83 -9.97 -15.04 -12.99
N LYS A 84 -9.74 -13.77 -12.65
CA LYS A 84 -8.42 -13.18 -12.48
C LYS A 84 -8.34 -12.47 -11.14
N ASN A 85 -7.13 -12.37 -10.57
CA ASN A 85 -6.88 -11.54 -9.41
C ASN A 85 -7.13 -10.07 -9.79
N PHE A 86 -8.13 -9.46 -9.15
CA PHE A 86 -8.54 -8.09 -9.46
C PHE A 86 -7.74 -7.07 -8.65
N TRP A 87 -7.60 -7.26 -7.35
CA TRP A 87 -7.00 -6.26 -6.46
C TRP A 87 -5.49 -6.18 -6.54
N GLY A 88 -4.80 -7.30 -6.78
CA GLY A 88 -3.35 -7.31 -6.94
C GLY A 88 -2.54 -7.56 -5.65
N TYR A 89 -3.18 -7.90 -4.53
CA TYR A 89 -2.49 -8.24 -3.28
C TYR A 89 -1.81 -9.61 -3.35
N ASN A 90 -0.97 -9.79 -4.35
CA ASN A 90 -0.23 -11.03 -4.60
C ASN A 90 1.07 -10.73 -5.36
N SER A 91 1.78 -9.69 -4.92
CA SER A 91 2.96 -9.16 -5.59
C SER A 91 4.10 -10.19 -5.67
N LEU A 92 4.84 -10.13 -6.77
CA LEU A 92 6.04 -10.93 -6.99
C LEU A 92 7.16 -10.12 -7.65
N GLY A 93 6.81 -9.24 -8.59
CA GLY A 93 7.77 -8.41 -9.31
C GLY A 93 7.90 -7.02 -8.69
N PHE A 94 8.61 -6.89 -7.58
CA PHE A 94 8.71 -5.66 -6.77
C PHE A 94 9.35 -4.46 -7.48
N PHE A 95 9.97 -4.66 -8.64
CA PHE A 95 10.63 -3.61 -9.44
C PHE A 95 9.94 -3.34 -10.79
N ALA A 96 8.74 -3.85 -10.99
CA ALA A 96 8.04 -3.73 -12.27
C ALA A 96 6.56 -3.40 -12.08
N PRO A 97 6.01 -2.41 -12.84
CA PRO A 97 4.57 -2.21 -12.90
C PRO A 97 3.88 -3.41 -13.54
N ALA A 98 2.68 -3.73 -13.08
CA ALA A 98 1.88 -4.83 -13.61
C ALA A 98 1.49 -4.57 -15.07
N SER A 99 2.02 -5.39 -15.98
CA SER A 99 1.79 -5.25 -17.42
C SER A 99 0.32 -5.38 -17.85
N ARG A 100 -0.53 -5.93 -17.00
CA ARG A 100 -1.98 -5.99 -17.20
C ARG A 100 -2.67 -4.61 -17.20
N TYR A 101 -1.99 -3.58 -16.70
CA TYR A 101 -2.44 -2.19 -16.71
C TYR A 101 -1.73 -1.35 -17.78
N TYR A 102 -0.93 -1.96 -18.66
CA TYR A 102 -0.33 -1.23 -19.76
C TYR A 102 -1.36 -0.93 -20.85
N GLY A 103 -1.36 0.32 -21.31
CA GLY A 103 -1.96 0.73 -22.56
C GLY A 103 -0.93 0.74 -23.69
N PRO A 104 -1.20 1.47 -24.77
CA PRO A 104 -0.30 1.54 -25.95
C PRO A 104 1.13 1.99 -25.64
N ALA A 105 1.33 2.86 -24.63
CA ALA A 105 2.65 3.37 -24.26
C ALA A 105 3.46 2.42 -23.34
N GLY A 106 2.88 1.30 -22.90
CA GLY A 106 3.55 0.34 -22.03
C GLY A 106 3.96 0.95 -20.68
N ILE A 107 5.22 0.71 -20.27
CA ILE A 107 5.75 1.26 -19.01
C ILE A 107 5.79 2.80 -19.00
N GLN A 108 5.91 3.44 -20.15
CA GLN A 108 5.87 4.89 -20.24
C GLN A 108 4.52 5.45 -19.80
N GLY A 109 3.42 4.74 -20.07
CA GLY A 109 2.08 5.10 -19.61
C GLY A 109 1.97 5.25 -18.09
N PHE A 110 2.72 4.44 -17.31
CA PHE A 110 2.81 4.63 -15.85
C PHE A 110 3.46 5.98 -15.49
N ARG A 111 4.58 6.33 -16.13
CA ARG A 111 5.29 7.59 -15.88
C ARG A 111 4.47 8.80 -16.31
N ASP A 112 3.79 8.69 -17.45
CA ASP A 112 2.92 9.75 -17.95
C ASP A 112 1.72 9.97 -17.02
N MET A 113 1.19 8.92 -16.42
CA MET A 113 0.16 9.00 -15.37
C MET A 113 0.68 9.77 -14.15
N VAL A 114 1.85 9.39 -13.60
CA VAL A 114 2.44 10.09 -12.44
C VAL A 114 2.64 11.57 -12.76
N ARG A 115 3.21 11.90 -13.92
CA ARG A 115 3.41 13.27 -14.37
C ARG A 115 2.09 14.04 -14.45
N ALA A 116 1.05 13.44 -15.01
CA ALA A 116 -0.26 14.08 -15.13
C ALA A 116 -0.86 14.46 -13.76
N TYR A 117 -0.66 13.62 -12.75
CA TYR A 117 -1.07 13.94 -11.38
C TYR A 117 -0.21 15.04 -10.77
N HIS A 118 1.12 14.97 -10.90
CA HIS A 118 2.03 16.01 -10.40
C HIS A 118 1.73 17.38 -11.03
N ASP A 119 1.51 17.43 -12.33
CA ASP A 119 1.13 18.66 -13.04
C ASP A 119 -0.22 19.25 -12.57
N ALA A 120 -1.09 18.39 -12.04
CA ALA A 120 -2.34 18.79 -11.41
C ALA A 120 -2.20 19.19 -9.93
N GLY A 121 -1.01 19.02 -9.33
CA GLY A 121 -0.74 19.27 -7.92
C GLY A 121 -1.24 18.12 -7.01
N ILE A 122 -1.28 16.89 -7.52
CA ILE A 122 -1.75 15.69 -6.80
C ILE A 122 -0.58 14.70 -6.68
N GLU A 123 -0.33 14.21 -5.47
CA GLU A 123 0.67 13.18 -5.20
C GLU A 123 0.16 11.80 -5.62
N VAL A 124 1.10 10.88 -5.88
CA VAL A 124 0.80 9.47 -6.16
C VAL A 124 1.41 8.59 -5.07
N ILE A 125 0.56 7.87 -4.35
CA ILE A 125 0.92 6.90 -3.32
C ILE A 125 0.67 5.50 -3.87
N LEU A 126 1.56 4.56 -3.59
CA LEU A 126 1.37 3.16 -3.95
C LEU A 126 1.02 2.31 -2.74
N ASP A 127 -0.02 1.50 -2.86
CA ASP A 127 -0.25 0.39 -1.96
C ASP A 127 0.71 -0.75 -2.30
N VAL A 128 1.57 -1.13 -1.35
CA VAL A 128 2.67 -2.06 -1.57
C VAL A 128 2.58 -3.27 -0.65
N VAL A 129 2.80 -4.44 -1.23
CA VAL A 129 2.69 -5.74 -0.57
C VAL A 129 4.07 -6.37 -0.47
N TYR A 130 4.80 -6.08 0.62
CA TYR A 130 6.11 -6.69 0.91
C TYR A 130 6.03 -7.76 2.00
N ASN A 131 4.86 -7.91 2.62
CA ASN A 131 4.66 -8.85 3.73
C ASN A 131 4.54 -10.30 3.29
N HIS A 132 4.08 -10.57 2.09
CA HIS A 132 3.96 -11.91 1.47
C HIS A 132 4.16 -11.87 -0.04
N THR A 133 4.17 -13.04 -0.67
CA THR A 133 4.27 -13.17 -2.13
C THR A 133 3.24 -14.15 -2.68
N ALA A 134 3.10 -14.14 -4.01
CA ALA A 134 2.25 -15.06 -4.77
C ALA A 134 2.66 -16.54 -4.70
N GLU A 135 3.75 -16.88 -3.99
CA GLU A 135 4.23 -18.26 -3.93
C GLU A 135 3.47 -19.13 -2.92
N GLY A 136 2.49 -18.55 -2.17
CA GLY A 136 1.62 -19.30 -1.26
C GLY A 136 2.38 -20.06 -0.18
N ASN A 137 1.80 -21.17 0.30
CA ASN A 137 2.41 -22.06 1.31
C ASN A 137 3.37 -23.08 0.68
N GLU A 138 3.74 -24.12 1.44
CA GLU A 138 4.65 -25.20 1.01
C GLU A 138 4.15 -26.00 -0.21
N LEU A 139 2.86 -25.95 -0.50
CA LEU A 139 2.23 -26.56 -1.68
C LEU A 139 2.05 -25.57 -2.84
N GLY A 140 2.34 -24.29 -2.61
CA GLY A 140 2.24 -23.27 -3.62
C GLY A 140 3.38 -23.33 -4.65
N PRO A 141 3.26 -22.58 -5.76
CA PRO A 141 4.21 -22.64 -6.86
C PRO A 141 5.58 -22.08 -6.46
N THR A 142 6.63 -22.56 -7.15
CA THR A 142 7.97 -21.99 -7.10
C THR A 142 8.12 -21.06 -8.30
N LEU A 143 8.00 -19.76 -8.07
CA LEU A 143 8.01 -18.74 -9.13
C LEU A 143 9.27 -17.88 -9.12
N SER A 144 9.79 -17.56 -7.93
CA SER A 144 10.93 -16.68 -7.73
C SER A 144 11.71 -17.04 -6.46
N PHE A 145 11.35 -16.45 -5.33
CA PHE A 145 12.14 -16.49 -4.08
C PHE A 145 12.29 -17.88 -3.49
N LYS A 146 11.27 -18.73 -3.57
CA LYS A 146 11.39 -20.15 -3.19
C LYS A 146 12.50 -20.86 -3.96
N GLY A 147 12.65 -20.56 -5.25
CA GLY A 147 13.66 -21.17 -6.10
C GLY A 147 15.05 -20.57 -5.93
N ILE A 148 15.14 -19.32 -5.46
CA ILE A 148 16.41 -18.62 -5.24
C ILE A 148 17.02 -19.02 -3.89
N ASP A 149 16.30 -18.74 -2.81
CA ASP A 149 16.71 -19.10 -1.43
C ASP A 149 15.49 -19.04 -0.50
N ASN A 150 14.71 -20.12 -0.49
CA ASN A 150 13.48 -20.19 0.30
C ASN A 150 13.69 -19.82 1.77
N PHE A 151 14.80 -20.25 2.34
CA PHE A 151 15.07 -20.10 3.77
C PHE A 151 15.40 -18.65 4.16
N CYS A 152 16.05 -17.91 3.29
CA CYS A 152 16.34 -16.50 3.51
C CYS A 152 15.12 -15.60 3.29
N TYR A 153 14.32 -15.89 2.25
CA TYR A 153 13.22 -15.01 1.85
C TYR A 153 11.93 -15.18 2.67
N TYR A 154 11.72 -16.37 3.27
CA TYR A 154 10.49 -16.66 4.01
C TYR A 154 10.74 -17.02 5.46
N ARG A 155 9.82 -16.62 6.33
CA ARG A 155 9.80 -17.06 7.72
C ARG A 155 9.26 -18.49 7.78
N THR A 156 10.07 -19.42 8.25
CA THR A 156 9.70 -20.82 8.38
C THR A 156 9.53 -21.23 9.84
N MET A 157 8.77 -22.30 10.09
CA MET A 157 8.61 -22.86 11.42
C MET A 157 9.96 -23.37 11.95
N PRO A 158 10.36 -23.02 13.19
CA PRO A 158 11.71 -23.34 13.71
C PRO A 158 12.07 -24.83 13.69
N ASP A 159 11.10 -25.68 14.01
CA ASP A 159 11.32 -27.14 14.12
C ASP A 159 10.96 -27.89 12.82
N GLN A 160 10.30 -27.25 11.89
CA GLN A 160 9.80 -27.86 10.65
C GLN A 160 9.88 -26.87 9.49
N HIS A 161 11.09 -26.56 9.03
CA HIS A 161 11.36 -25.56 7.99
C HIS A 161 10.67 -25.80 6.63
N ARG A 162 10.00 -26.93 6.46
CA ARG A 162 9.11 -27.16 5.31
C ARG A 162 7.89 -26.23 5.33
N TYR A 163 7.42 -25.85 6.53
CA TYR A 163 6.21 -25.06 6.71
C TYR A 163 6.56 -23.61 6.99
N TYR A 164 5.71 -22.69 6.51
CA TYR A 164 5.89 -21.26 6.72
C TYR A 164 5.15 -20.77 7.96
N ILE A 165 5.71 -19.75 8.60
CA ILE A 165 4.93 -18.89 9.50
C ILE A 165 3.98 -18.11 8.61
N ASN A 166 2.68 -18.11 8.96
CA ASN A 166 1.62 -17.52 8.12
C ASN A 166 0.87 -16.41 8.88
N ASP A 167 1.61 -15.40 9.34
CA ASP A 167 1.04 -14.22 10.02
C ASP A 167 0.27 -13.31 9.05
N THR A 168 0.35 -13.57 7.75
CA THR A 168 -0.32 -12.81 6.69
C THR A 168 -1.68 -13.38 6.27
N GLY A 169 -1.96 -14.64 6.58
CA GLY A 169 -3.15 -15.35 6.11
C GLY A 169 -3.09 -15.85 4.67
N THR A 170 -2.00 -15.56 3.94
CA THR A 170 -1.87 -15.89 2.50
C THR A 170 -1.04 -17.15 2.22
N GLY A 171 -0.48 -17.74 3.26
CA GLY A 171 0.32 -18.97 3.18
C GLY A 171 1.81 -18.79 3.44
N ASN A 172 2.34 -17.57 3.31
CA ASN A 172 3.73 -17.26 3.62
C ASN A 172 3.89 -15.89 4.27
N THR A 173 5.00 -15.68 4.93
CA THR A 173 5.44 -14.38 5.47
C THR A 173 6.86 -14.12 4.99
N VAL A 174 7.08 -12.99 4.35
CA VAL A 174 8.41 -12.56 3.90
C VAL A 174 9.28 -12.22 5.12
N ASN A 175 10.53 -12.65 5.10
CA ASN A 175 11.47 -12.50 6.21
C ASN A 175 12.24 -11.17 6.13
N THR A 176 11.61 -10.07 6.48
CA THR A 176 12.23 -8.73 6.47
C THR A 176 13.33 -8.55 7.52
N SER A 177 13.43 -9.44 8.52
CA SER A 177 14.56 -9.46 9.46
C SER A 177 15.86 -9.96 8.82
N HIS A 178 15.79 -10.64 7.65
CA HIS A 178 17.00 -11.06 6.93
C HIS A 178 17.59 -9.86 6.15
N PRO A 179 18.89 -9.52 6.33
CA PRO A 179 19.45 -8.28 5.79
C PRO A 179 19.40 -8.17 4.27
N ARG A 180 19.45 -9.27 3.52
CA ARG A 180 19.34 -9.25 2.06
C ARG A 180 17.91 -9.06 1.58
N VAL A 181 16.94 -9.55 2.31
CA VAL A 181 15.51 -9.32 2.04
C VAL A 181 15.17 -7.87 2.34
N LEU A 182 15.60 -7.36 3.49
CA LEU A 182 15.47 -5.94 3.83
C LEU A 182 16.10 -5.05 2.76
N GLN A 183 17.33 -5.37 2.32
CA GLN A 183 18.01 -4.63 1.24
C GLN A 183 17.15 -4.60 -0.04
N MET A 184 16.61 -5.74 -0.46
CA MET A 184 15.75 -5.82 -1.64
C MET A 184 14.50 -4.94 -1.51
N VAL A 185 13.84 -4.95 -0.34
CA VAL A 185 12.68 -4.10 -0.08
C VAL A 185 13.05 -2.62 -0.15
N MET A 186 14.15 -2.22 0.49
CA MET A 186 14.65 -0.83 0.47
C MET A 186 15.02 -0.38 -0.95
N ASP A 187 15.69 -1.23 -1.72
CA ASP A 187 16.06 -0.94 -3.12
C ASP A 187 14.81 -0.81 -4.00
N SER A 188 13.78 -1.63 -3.77
CA SER A 188 12.50 -1.52 -4.46
C SER A 188 11.79 -0.19 -4.13
N LEU A 189 11.71 0.18 -2.85
CA LEU A 189 11.10 1.44 -2.43
C LEU A 189 11.83 2.65 -3.05
N ARG A 190 13.17 2.66 -3.04
CA ARG A 190 13.96 3.72 -3.70
C ARG A 190 13.74 3.76 -5.21
N TYR A 191 13.66 2.60 -5.88
CA TYR A 191 13.36 2.53 -7.30
C TYR A 191 12.03 3.23 -7.63
N TRP A 192 10.98 2.95 -6.87
CA TRP A 192 9.69 3.59 -7.08
C TRP A 192 9.72 5.08 -6.76
N ALA A 193 10.41 5.47 -5.68
CA ALA A 193 10.55 6.87 -5.29
C ALA A 193 11.37 7.69 -6.30
N GLU A 194 12.55 7.20 -6.71
CA GLU A 194 13.48 7.98 -7.51
C GLU A 194 13.26 7.82 -9.02
N SER A 195 13.02 6.58 -9.48
CA SER A 195 12.87 6.30 -10.91
C SER A 195 11.44 6.44 -11.43
N MET A 196 10.45 6.31 -10.55
CA MET A 196 9.03 6.43 -10.88
C MET A 196 8.36 7.65 -10.24
N GLN A 197 9.10 8.43 -9.45
CA GLN A 197 8.65 9.64 -8.76
C GLN A 197 7.39 9.45 -7.90
N ILE A 198 7.32 8.37 -7.15
CA ILE A 198 6.23 8.09 -6.22
C ILE A 198 6.43 8.89 -4.93
N ASP A 199 5.35 9.51 -4.44
CA ASP A 199 5.37 10.44 -3.30
C ASP A 199 5.14 9.76 -1.94
N GLY A 200 4.73 8.51 -1.94
CA GLY A 200 4.47 7.78 -0.71
C GLY A 200 4.08 6.32 -0.93
N PHE A 201 3.99 5.61 0.18
CA PHE A 201 3.61 4.20 0.20
C PHE A 201 2.62 3.91 1.31
N ARG A 202 1.59 3.13 0.99
CA ARG A 202 0.76 2.45 1.97
C ARG A 202 1.20 0.99 2.03
N PHE A 203 1.57 0.53 3.21
CA PHE A 203 2.10 -0.82 3.42
C PHE A 203 0.98 -1.75 3.88
N ASP A 204 0.61 -2.68 3.00
CA ASP A 204 -0.30 -3.78 3.31
C ASP A 204 0.25 -4.61 4.47
N LEU A 205 -0.60 -4.96 5.45
CA LEU A 205 -0.21 -5.66 6.68
C LEU A 205 1.12 -5.13 7.25
N GLY A 206 1.22 -3.81 7.41
CA GLY A 206 2.47 -3.13 7.75
C GLY A 206 3.12 -3.61 9.06
N THR A 207 2.34 -4.20 9.99
CA THR A 207 2.84 -4.83 11.21
C THR A 207 3.86 -5.94 10.91
N ILE A 208 3.69 -6.69 9.83
CA ILE A 208 4.61 -7.77 9.43
C ILE A 208 6.04 -7.24 9.24
N LEU A 209 6.19 -6.04 8.69
CA LEU A 209 7.50 -5.47 8.36
C LEU A 209 8.30 -5.08 9.61
N GLY A 210 7.61 -4.85 10.73
CA GLY A 210 8.21 -4.59 12.03
C GLY A 210 8.34 -5.82 12.94
N ARG A 211 8.05 -7.01 12.44
CA ARG A 211 8.19 -8.24 13.24
C ARG A 211 9.63 -8.69 13.33
N GLU A 212 10.15 -8.64 14.53
CA GLU A 212 11.42 -9.21 14.96
C GLU A 212 11.20 -10.55 15.66
N PRO A 213 12.24 -11.27 16.09
CA PRO A 213 12.08 -12.59 16.77
C PRO A 213 11.14 -12.57 17.97
N GLU A 214 11.11 -11.48 18.73
CA GLU A 214 10.31 -11.33 19.95
C GLU A 214 8.90 -10.75 19.68
N GLY A 215 8.57 -10.44 18.45
CA GLY A 215 7.30 -9.82 18.04
C GLY A 215 7.46 -8.49 17.32
N PHE A 216 6.43 -7.67 17.33
CA PHE A 216 6.48 -6.34 16.68
C PHE A 216 7.36 -5.36 17.48
N ASP A 217 8.33 -4.75 16.80
CA ASP A 217 9.16 -3.67 17.33
C ASP A 217 9.10 -2.44 16.39
N PRO A 218 8.58 -1.28 16.85
CA PRO A 218 8.58 -0.05 16.06
C PRO A 218 10.00 0.52 15.80
N ARG A 219 11.03 -0.06 16.39
CA ARG A 219 12.46 0.19 16.15
C ARG A 219 13.14 -1.00 15.49
N GLY A 220 12.38 -1.90 14.90
CA GLY A 220 12.90 -3.03 14.13
C GLY A 220 13.67 -2.59 12.89
N GLY A 221 14.46 -3.48 12.34
CA GLY A 221 15.40 -3.19 11.26
C GLY A 221 14.76 -2.50 10.04
N PHE A 222 13.54 -2.85 9.69
CA PHE A 222 12.83 -2.19 8.58
C PHE A 222 12.51 -0.71 8.89
N PHE A 223 11.93 -0.43 10.06
CA PHE A 223 11.58 0.94 10.44
C PHE A 223 12.80 1.83 10.60
N ASP A 224 13.87 1.30 11.19
CA ASP A 224 15.13 2.03 11.32
C ASP A 224 15.74 2.32 9.95
N ALA A 225 15.77 1.35 9.04
CA ALA A 225 16.28 1.51 7.68
C ALA A 225 15.52 2.59 6.90
N VAL A 226 14.19 2.58 6.95
CA VAL A 226 13.35 3.58 6.26
C VAL A 226 13.52 4.96 6.89
N THR A 227 13.56 5.05 8.22
CA THR A 227 13.65 6.34 8.94
C THR A 227 14.98 7.06 8.68
N GLN A 228 16.08 6.32 8.53
CA GLN A 228 17.40 6.92 8.24
C GLN A 228 17.65 7.16 6.75
N ASP A 229 16.84 6.58 5.86
CA ASP A 229 17.04 6.71 4.42
C ASP A 229 16.79 8.14 3.94
N PRO A 230 17.74 8.78 3.24
CA PRO A 230 17.61 10.19 2.84
C PRO A 230 16.52 10.46 1.80
N VAL A 231 16.03 9.43 1.11
CA VAL A 231 14.92 9.50 0.16
C VAL A 231 13.62 9.15 0.85
N LEU A 232 13.52 7.95 1.41
CA LEU A 232 12.28 7.38 1.92
C LEU A 232 11.74 8.12 3.15
N SER A 233 12.61 8.64 4.03
CA SER A 233 12.21 9.39 5.22
C SER A 233 11.44 10.68 4.94
N LYS A 234 11.44 11.15 3.68
CA LYS A 234 10.73 12.37 3.25
C LYS A 234 9.37 12.09 2.64
N LEU A 235 9.10 10.83 2.32
CA LEU A 235 7.87 10.41 1.66
C LEU A 235 6.71 10.23 2.65
N LYS A 236 5.50 10.18 2.14
CA LYS A 236 4.34 9.77 2.92
C LYS A 236 4.37 8.25 3.13
N LEU A 237 4.52 7.85 4.39
CA LEU A 237 4.55 6.45 4.80
C LEU A 237 3.30 6.16 5.62
N ILE A 238 2.47 5.26 5.12
CA ILE A 238 1.21 4.87 5.75
C ILE A 238 1.27 3.37 6.03
N GLY A 239 1.02 2.94 7.25
CA GLY A 239 0.93 1.53 7.59
C GLY A 239 -0.50 1.07 7.78
N GLU A 240 -0.80 -0.13 7.30
CA GLU A 240 -1.92 -0.90 7.82
C GLU A 240 -1.44 -1.55 9.12
N PRO A 241 -1.95 -1.10 10.28
CA PRO A 241 -1.30 -1.41 11.57
C PRO A 241 -1.83 -2.70 12.21
N TRP A 242 -2.03 -3.73 11.41
CA TRP A 242 -2.42 -5.07 11.88
C TRP A 242 -1.89 -6.18 10.97
N ASP A 243 -1.95 -7.39 11.50
CA ASP A 243 -1.86 -8.68 10.83
C ASP A 243 -2.61 -9.73 11.65
N ILE A 244 -2.65 -10.98 11.19
CA ILE A 244 -3.40 -12.06 11.86
C ILE A 244 -2.58 -12.86 12.86
N GLY A 245 -1.29 -12.59 12.99
CA GLY A 245 -0.40 -13.29 13.93
C GLY A 245 -0.57 -12.80 15.37
N PRO A 246 0.04 -13.50 16.32
CA PRO A 246 0.03 -13.11 17.73
C PRO A 246 0.58 -11.69 17.92
N GLY A 247 -0.17 -10.83 18.66
CA GLY A 247 0.20 -9.44 18.88
C GLY A 247 0.18 -8.59 17.61
N GLY A 248 -0.55 -9.00 16.57
CA GLY A 248 -0.57 -8.34 15.27
C GLY A 248 -1.28 -7.00 15.21
N TYR A 249 -2.19 -6.70 16.15
CA TYR A 249 -2.91 -5.42 16.18
C TYR A 249 -2.04 -4.34 16.82
N GLN A 250 -1.59 -3.37 16.01
CA GLN A 250 -0.60 -2.35 16.39
C GLN A 250 -1.04 -0.91 16.12
N VAL A 251 -2.34 -0.65 16.12
CA VAL A 251 -2.87 0.72 15.97
C VAL A 251 -2.32 1.64 17.07
N GLY A 252 -1.68 2.75 16.69
CA GLY A 252 -0.93 3.64 17.56
C GLY A 252 0.50 3.15 17.85
N GLY A 253 0.92 2.00 17.29
CA GLY A 253 2.20 1.36 17.58
C GLY A 253 3.35 1.72 16.66
N PHE A 254 3.11 2.32 15.51
CA PHE A 254 4.15 2.62 14.52
C PHE A 254 5.05 3.79 14.95
N PRO A 255 6.26 3.92 14.38
CA PRO A 255 7.18 4.98 14.74
C PRO A 255 6.67 6.37 14.34
N PRO A 256 7.23 7.46 14.95
CA PRO A 256 6.98 8.82 14.49
C PRO A 256 7.30 9.02 13.01
N GLY A 257 6.51 9.84 12.32
CA GLY A 257 6.65 10.07 10.87
C GLY A 257 5.74 9.20 10.01
N TRP A 258 5.15 8.16 10.58
CA TRP A 258 4.20 7.28 9.89
C TRP A 258 2.75 7.68 10.12
N GLY A 259 1.94 7.64 9.06
CA GLY A 259 0.49 7.57 9.16
C GLY A 259 0.05 6.13 9.38
N GLU A 260 -1.09 5.94 10.02
CA GLU A 260 -1.71 4.63 10.20
C GLU A 260 -3.18 4.67 9.82
N TRP A 261 -3.64 3.65 9.13
CA TRP A 261 -5.08 3.43 8.97
C TRP A 261 -5.73 3.25 10.34
N ASN A 262 -6.70 4.09 10.65
CA ASN A 262 -7.39 4.08 11.94
C ASN A 262 -8.75 3.39 11.84
N ASP A 263 -8.78 2.09 12.12
CA ASP A 263 -10.00 1.28 12.15
C ASP A 263 -10.97 1.75 13.25
N LYS A 264 -10.46 2.24 14.40
CA LYS A 264 -11.32 2.79 15.45
C LYS A 264 -12.04 4.05 14.99
N TYR A 265 -11.42 4.88 14.15
CA TYR A 265 -12.13 6.00 13.53
C TYR A 265 -13.24 5.48 12.63
N ARG A 266 -12.94 4.56 11.72
CA ARG A 266 -13.91 3.95 10.81
C ARG A 266 -15.11 3.38 11.57
N ASP A 267 -14.85 2.54 12.54
CA ASP A 267 -15.89 1.81 13.26
C ASP A 267 -16.74 2.74 14.12
N THR A 268 -16.11 3.64 14.90
CA THR A 268 -16.82 4.62 15.74
C THR A 268 -17.70 5.56 14.91
N VAL A 269 -17.22 6.03 13.76
CA VAL A 269 -18.03 6.90 12.89
C VAL A 269 -19.22 6.14 12.30
N ARG A 270 -19.03 4.91 11.88
CA ARG A 270 -20.12 4.06 11.39
C ARG A 270 -21.17 3.77 12.47
N GLU A 271 -20.74 3.43 13.67
CA GLU A 271 -21.63 3.19 14.82
C GLU A 271 -22.43 4.45 15.19
N TYR A 272 -21.76 5.62 15.21
CA TYR A 272 -22.43 6.89 15.47
C TYR A 272 -23.56 7.16 14.47
N TRP A 273 -23.31 6.97 13.18
CA TRP A 273 -24.34 7.17 12.13
C TRP A 273 -25.43 6.11 12.11
N LYS A 274 -25.18 4.93 12.69
CA LYS A 274 -26.21 3.92 12.95
C LYS A 274 -27.11 4.27 14.13
N GLY A 275 -26.73 5.24 14.95
CA GLY A 275 -27.46 5.66 16.14
C GLY A 275 -27.01 4.97 17.44
N ASP A 276 -25.88 4.30 17.43
CA ASP A 276 -25.29 3.71 18.64
C ASP A 276 -24.74 4.79 19.58
N ASN A 277 -24.71 4.52 20.88
CA ASN A 277 -24.29 5.49 21.88
C ASN A 277 -22.76 5.52 22.03
N VAL A 278 -22.08 6.14 21.08
CA VAL A 278 -20.61 6.26 21.00
C VAL A 278 -20.12 7.72 20.98
N SER A 279 -20.92 8.66 21.52
CA SER A 279 -20.66 10.10 21.40
C SER A 279 -19.29 10.56 21.93
N ASN A 280 -18.83 9.99 23.05
CA ASN A 280 -17.51 10.32 23.62
C ASN A 280 -16.36 9.83 22.74
N ASP A 281 -16.47 8.60 22.26
CA ASP A 281 -15.46 8.02 21.35
C ASP A 281 -15.44 8.77 20.02
N PHE A 282 -16.60 9.13 19.48
CA PHE A 282 -16.74 9.92 18.27
C PHE A 282 -15.99 11.27 18.38
N ALA A 283 -16.15 11.98 19.50
CA ALA A 283 -15.43 13.23 19.76
C ALA A 283 -13.91 13.01 19.77
N ALA A 284 -13.43 11.95 20.44
CA ALA A 284 -12.00 11.61 20.47
C ALA A 284 -11.45 11.29 19.07
N ARG A 285 -12.22 10.56 18.25
CA ARG A 285 -11.82 10.24 16.85
C ARG A 285 -11.71 11.52 16.01
N LEU A 286 -12.69 12.43 16.09
CA LEU A 286 -12.66 13.70 15.36
C LEU A 286 -11.50 14.62 15.76
N LEU A 287 -11.04 14.54 17.00
CA LEU A 287 -9.91 15.30 17.52
C LEU A 287 -8.53 14.66 17.23
N GLY A 288 -8.47 13.66 16.34
CA GLY A 288 -7.21 13.03 15.90
C GLY A 288 -6.76 11.86 16.76
N SER A 289 -7.68 11.24 17.54
CA SER A 289 -7.41 10.01 18.28
C SER A 289 -6.18 10.10 19.19
N GLY A 290 -6.10 11.17 20.02
CA GLY A 290 -4.97 11.44 20.90
C GLY A 290 -4.67 10.29 21.88
N ASP A 291 -5.70 9.54 22.29
CA ASP A 291 -5.58 8.33 23.11
C ASP A 291 -4.72 7.24 22.46
N LEU A 292 -4.62 7.23 21.12
CA LEU A 292 -3.82 6.29 20.35
C LEU A 292 -2.42 6.85 20.04
N TYR A 293 -2.29 8.14 19.74
CA TYR A 293 -1.10 8.70 19.12
C TYR A 293 -0.27 9.63 20.00
N ASP A 294 -0.88 10.39 20.94
CA ASP A 294 -0.16 11.41 21.71
C ASP A 294 0.94 10.85 22.62
N GLN A 295 0.74 9.64 23.15
CA GLN A 295 1.66 9.00 24.10
C GLN A 295 3.06 8.73 23.54
N ARG A 296 3.22 8.75 22.20
CA ARG A 296 4.49 8.48 21.51
C ARG A 296 5.04 9.68 20.76
N GLY A 297 4.56 10.89 21.10
CA GLY A 297 4.99 12.13 20.45
C GLY A 297 4.57 12.25 18.99
N ARG A 298 3.57 11.49 18.59
CA ARG A 298 3.00 11.54 17.24
C ARG A 298 1.99 12.68 17.14
N ARG A 299 1.66 13.07 15.93
CA ARG A 299 0.76 14.18 15.63
C ARG A 299 -0.62 13.66 15.21
N PRO A 300 -1.68 14.48 15.29
CA PRO A 300 -3.04 14.08 14.87
C PRO A 300 -3.12 13.54 13.44
N TRP A 301 -2.26 14.00 12.54
CA TRP A 301 -2.19 13.51 11.16
C TRP A 301 -1.66 12.07 11.04
N ALA A 302 -1.11 11.49 12.11
CA ALA A 302 -0.76 10.07 12.12
C ALA A 302 -2.01 9.18 11.99
N SER A 303 -3.17 9.69 12.39
CA SER A 303 -4.45 9.04 12.17
C SER A 303 -4.92 9.26 10.74
N VAL A 304 -4.78 8.25 9.88
CA VAL A 304 -5.43 8.24 8.57
C VAL A 304 -6.89 7.85 8.78
N ASN A 305 -7.75 8.87 8.75
CA ASN A 305 -9.17 8.72 8.99
C ASN A 305 -9.89 8.25 7.73
N PHE A 306 -10.61 7.15 7.78
CA PHE A 306 -11.39 6.64 6.66
C PHE A 306 -12.72 6.03 7.16
N ILE A 307 -13.69 5.92 6.25
CA ILE A 307 -14.98 5.26 6.51
C ILE A 307 -15.12 4.02 5.62
N THR A 308 -14.56 4.08 4.43
CA THR A 308 -14.54 3.00 3.44
C THR A 308 -13.14 2.85 2.85
N ALA A 309 -12.80 1.63 2.47
CA ALA A 309 -11.61 1.28 1.71
C ALA A 309 -12.01 0.20 0.68
N HIS A 310 -11.03 -0.33 -0.08
CA HIS A 310 -11.26 -1.46 -0.99
C HIS A 310 -11.83 -2.69 -0.28
N ASP A 311 -11.61 -2.78 1.01
CA ASP A 311 -11.92 -3.90 1.87
C ASP A 311 -13.13 -3.60 2.78
N GLY A 312 -13.86 -4.64 3.21
CA GLY A 312 -15.01 -4.51 4.09
C GLY A 312 -16.31 -4.08 3.39
N PHE A 313 -17.22 -3.48 4.16
CA PHE A 313 -18.55 -3.10 3.70
C PHE A 313 -18.61 -1.68 3.13
N THR A 314 -19.43 -1.49 2.11
CA THR A 314 -19.76 -0.13 1.61
C THR A 314 -20.72 0.57 2.60
N PRO A 315 -20.83 1.92 2.57
CA PRO A 315 -21.80 2.65 3.40
C PRO A 315 -23.25 2.26 3.14
N VAL A 316 -23.55 1.68 1.97
CA VAL A 316 -24.93 1.27 1.58
C VAL A 316 -25.25 -0.13 2.08
N SER A 317 -24.26 -0.97 2.38
CA SER A 317 -24.45 -2.37 2.80
C SER A 317 -24.40 -2.58 4.33
N ASN A 318 -24.46 -1.50 5.08
CA ASN A 318 -24.49 -1.53 6.56
C ASN A 318 -25.86 -1.17 7.11
#